data_d561fdbbb718d6997d0077cc40caa23a
#
_entry.id   d561fdbbb718d6997d0077cc40caa23a
#
_cell.length_a   1.000
_cell.length_b   1.000
_cell.length_c   1.000
_cell.angle_alpha   90.00
_cell.angle_beta   90.00
_cell.angle_gamma   90.00
#
_symmetry.space_group_name_H-M   'P 1'
#
loop_
_entity.id
_entity.type
_entity.pdbx_description
1 polymer ?
#
loop_
_entity_poly.entity_id
_entity_poly.type
_entity_poly.pdbx_seq_one_letter_code
_entity_poly.pdbx_strand_id
1 'polypeptide(L)'
;MPAPDSTTAILDAAEALFARQGFAATTIKAIGREAGVNPALLYYYFPDKERLYHAVLERRLGNASREIGERLTGSLPPLETLAQVLRGYARLMHGAPNLPRLLAREFADHQAEHALPMIREISAGLFQKICDVIRAGQSGGSIRGDLDPRFTAVSLVSQMAWFFVAQPAVSRMLGYEGVVPAARVERYVDHAVRFSLAALTSAPAPSAKATRKRVRS
;
A
#
# COMPACT_ATOMS: atom_id res chain seq x y z
N MET A 1 -36.51 6.08 1.28
CA MET A 1 -35.13 5.83 0.82
C MET A 1 -34.18 6.41 1.88
N PRO A 2 -33.25 5.62 2.42
CA PRO A 2 -32.22 6.16 3.32
C PRO A 2 -31.35 7.14 2.53
N ALA A 3 -30.88 8.20 3.21
CA ALA A 3 -30.08 9.25 2.59
C ALA A 3 -28.75 8.66 2.04
N PRO A 4 -28.20 9.22 0.94
CA PRO A 4 -26.91 8.79 0.39
C PRO A 4 -25.75 8.85 1.41
N ASP A 5 -25.98 9.48 2.52
CA ASP A 5 -25.05 9.67 3.65
C ASP A 5 -24.90 8.43 4.55
N SER A 6 -25.92 7.55 4.64
CA SER A 6 -25.90 6.42 5.59
C SER A 6 -24.84 5.37 5.28
N THR A 7 -24.62 5.04 3.99
CA THR A 7 -23.61 4.05 3.59
C THR A 7 -22.20 4.56 3.87
N THR A 8 -21.95 5.84 3.60
CA THR A 8 -20.66 6.48 3.89
C THR A 8 -20.40 6.49 5.39
N ALA A 9 -21.38 6.89 6.21
CA ALA A 9 -21.26 6.88 7.67
C ALA A 9 -20.97 5.49 8.23
N ILE A 10 -21.65 4.45 7.71
CA ILE A 10 -21.41 3.06 8.10
C ILE A 10 -19.98 2.64 7.75
N LEU A 11 -19.51 2.92 6.53
CA LEU A 11 -18.16 2.56 6.09
C LEU A 11 -17.08 3.29 6.88
N ASP A 12 -17.27 4.57 7.22
CA ASP A 12 -16.33 5.35 8.02
C ASP A 12 -16.23 4.81 9.46
N ALA A 13 -17.38 4.53 10.09
CA ALA A 13 -17.45 3.94 11.42
C ALA A 13 -16.81 2.54 11.45
N ALA A 14 -17.12 1.71 10.46
CA ALA A 14 -16.56 0.37 10.31
C ALA A 14 -15.04 0.43 10.15
N GLU A 15 -14.52 1.30 9.27
CA GLU A 15 -13.10 1.50 9.06
C GLU A 15 -12.38 1.90 10.35
N ALA A 16 -12.91 2.87 11.09
CA ALA A 16 -12.33 3.32 12.34
C ALA A 16 -12.29 2.21 13.40
N LEU A 17 -13.36 1.43 13.52
CA LEU A 17 -13.46 0.33 14.48
C LEU A 17 -12.55 -0.84 14.10
N PHE A 18 -12.56 -1.26 12.85
CA PHE A 18 -11.67 -2.32 12.37
C PHE A 18 -10.19 -1.95 12.52
N ALA A 19 -9.80 -0.70 12.20
CA ALA A 19 -8.44 -0.23 12.40
C ALA A 19 -8.04 -0.16 13.88
N ARG A 20 -8.98 0.18 14.79
CA ARG A 20 -8.72 0.35 16.23
C ARG A 20 -8.63 -0.97 16.98
N GLN A 21 -9.55 -1.89 16.73
CA GLN A 21 -9.71 -3.12 17.54
C GLN A 21 -9.68 -4.43 16.75
N GLY A 22 -9.52 -4.37 15.41
CA GLY A 22 -9.46 -5.54 14.52
C GLY A 22 -10.83 -6.07 14.12
N PHE A 23 -10.83 -7.02 13.18
CA PHE A 23 -12.05 -7.63 12.66
C PHE A 23 -12.79 -8.43 13.73
N ALA A 24 -12.10 -9.32 14.46
CA ALA A 24 -12.74 -10.22 15.43
C ALA A 24 -13.48 -9.47 16.53
N ALA A 25 -12.87 -8.44 17.14
CA ALA A 25 -13.45 -7.68 18.24
C ALA A 25 -14.52 -6.66 17.82
N THR A 26 -14.65 -6.37 16.53
CA THR A 26 -15.63 -5.42 16.02
C THR A 26 -16.99 -6.10 15.82
N THR A 27 -18.07 -5.50 16.32
CA THR A 27 -19.44 -6.00 16.17
C THR A 27 -20.28 -5.05 15.32
N ILE A 28 -21.26 -5.61 14.59
CA ILE A 28 -22.24 -4.83 13.82
C ILE A 28 -22.96 -3.80 14.71
N LYS A 29 -23.31 -4.20 15.95
CA LYS A 29 -23.93 -3.30 16.93
C LYS A 29 -23.05 -2.11 17.29
N ALA A 30 -21.74 -2.32 17.44
CA ALA A 30 -20.78 -1.24 17.73
C ALA A 30 -20.66 -0.30 16.52
N ILE A 31 -20.62 -0.84 15.31
CA ILE A 31 -20.58 -0.05 14.07
C ILE A 31 -21.86 0.79 13.92
N GLY A 32 -23.03 0.19 14.12
CA GLY A 32 -24.30 0.93 14.04
C GLY A 32 -24.36 2.09 15.03
N ARG A 33 -23.89 1.88 16.27
CA ARG A 33 -23.81 2.92 17.30
C ARG A 33 -22.84 4.05 16.89
N GLU A 34 -21.66 3.70 16.40
CA GLU A 34 -20.66 4.67 15.95
C GLU A 34 -21.13 5.48 14.74
N ALA A 35 -21.83 4.83 13.81
CA ALA A 35 -22.38 5.46 12.60
C ALA A 35 -23.69 6.23 12.87
N GLY A 36 -24.29 6.12 14.06
CA GLY A 36 -25.59 6.71 14.35
C GLY A 36 -26.76 6.07 13.60
N VAL A 37 -26.64 4.80 13.20
CA VAL A 37 -27.67 4.10 12.42
C VAL A 37 -28.22 2.89 13.17
N ASN A 38 -29.48 2.53 12.86
CA ASN A 38 -30.08 1.32 13.40
C ASN A 38 -29.36 0.08 12.83
N PRO A 39 -29.02 -0.95 13.62
CA PRO A 39 -28.43 -2.20 13.16
C PRO A 39 -29.22 -2.87 12.01
N ALA A 40 -30.56 -2.76 11.98
CA ALA A 40 -31.38 -3.29 10.88
C ALA A 40 -31.05 -2.63 9.53
N LEU A 41 -30.78 -1.31 9.53
CA LEU A 41 -30.36 -0.59 8.33
C LEU A 41 -28.97 -1.05 7.88
N LEU A 42 -28.08 -1.38 8.82
CA LEU A 42 -26.75 -1.88 8.51
C LEU A 42 -26.82 -3.24 7.82
N TYR A 43 -27.65 -4.17 8.29
CA TYR A 43 -27.88 -5.46 7.64
C TYR A 43 -28.56 -5.34 6.28
N TYR A 44 -29.33 -4.27 6.05
CA TYR A 44 -29.91 -3.99 4.72
C TYR A 44 -28.84 -3.70 3.68
N TYR A 45 -27.77 -2.95 4.06
CA TYR A 45 -26.66 -2.62 3.14
C TYR A 45 -25.60 -3.73 3.09
N PHE A 46 -25.31 -4.33 4.22
CA PHE A 46 -24.23 -5.31 4.38
C PHE A 46 -24.76 -6.53 5.11
N PRO A 47 -25.01 -7.65 4.41
CA PRO A 47 -25.66 -8.83 4.98
C PRO A 47 -24.89 -9.43 6.15
N ASP A 48 -23.56 -9.24 6.19
CA ASP A 48 -22.69 -9.70 7.26
C ASP A 48 -21.49 -8.77 7.49
N LYS A 49 -20.75 -9.03 8.56
CA LYS A 49 -19.57 -8.25 8.96
C LYS A 49 -18.42 -8.39 7.94
N GLU A 50 -18.31 -9.53 7.31
CA GLU A 50 -17.27 -9.85 6.33
C GLU A 50 -17.45 -9.02 5.05
N ARG A 51 -18.68 -8.96 4.54
CA ARG A 51 -19.04 -8.10 3.38
C ARG A 51 -18.80 -6.63 3.67
N LEU A 52 -19.11 -6.18 4.89
CA LEU A 52 -18.81 -4.80 5.31
C LEU A 52 -17.30 -4.56 5.36
N TYR A 53 -16.53 -5.51 5.89
CA TYR A 53 -15.06 -5.40 5.95
C TYR A 53 -14.45 -5.33 4.55
N HIS A 54 -14.89 -6.19 3.63
CA HIS A 54 -14.50 -6.17 2.23
C HIS A 54 -14.83 -4.83 1.57
N ALA A 55 -16.02 -4.27 1.80
CA ALA A 55 -16.41 -2.97 1.27
C ALA A 55 -15.53 -1.81 1.79
N VAL A 56 -15.12 -1.86 3.07
CA VAL A 56 -14.17 -0.90 3.65
C VAL A 56 -12.82 -0.97 2.93
N LEU A 57 -12.29 -2.17 2.75
CA LEU A 57 -11.01 -2.37 2.07
C LEU A 57 -11.09 -1.96 0.59
N GLU A 58 -12.15 -2.36 -0.12
CA GLU A 58 -12.36 -2.02 -1.53
C GLU A 58 -12.47 -0.51 -1.75
N ARG A 59 -13.20 0.20 -0.89
CA ARG A 59 -13.30 1.67 -0.93
C ARG A 59 -11.92 2.33 -0.89
N ARG A 60 -10.99 1.81 -0.09
CA ARG A 60 -9.64 2.39 0.07
C ARG A 60 -8.66 1.91 -0.99
N LEU A 61 -8.58 0.61 -1.19
CA LEU A 61 -7.60 0.00 -2.08
C LEU A 61 -8.03 0.04 -3.55
N GLY A 62 -9.34 -0.16 -3.83
CA GLY A 62 -9.85 -0.17 -5.20
C GLY A 62 -9.72 1.18 -5.89
N ASN A 63 -10.08 2.27 -5.22
CA ASN A 63 -9.93 3.63 -5.76
C ASN A 63 -8.47 3.98 -6.02
N ALA A 64 -7.59 3.64 -5.07
CA ALA A 64 -6.17 3.89 -5.20
C ALA A 64 -5.51 3.07 -6.30
N SER A 65 -5.86 1.79 -6.41
CA SER A 65 -5.34 0.93 -7.48
C SER A 65 -5.74 1.44 -8.86
N ARG A 66 -6.97 1.93 -8.99
CA ARG A 66 -7.46 2.54 -10.23
C ARG A 66 -6.69 3.81 -10.56
N GLU A 67 -6.56 4.75 -9.61
CA GLU A 67 -5.81 6.00 -9.79
C GLU A 67 -4.34 5.76 -10.16
N ILE A 68 -3.66 4.83 -9.47
CA ILE A 68 -2.29 4.45 -9.79
C ILE A 68 -2.23 3.74 -11.14
N GLY A 69 -3.19 2.85 -11.42
CA GLY A 69 -3.27 2.10 -12.67
C GLY A 69 -3.46 2.97 -13.90
N GLU A 70 -4.23 4.05 -13.79
CA GLU A 70 -4.42 5.05 -14.87
C GLU A 70 -3.12 5.80 -15.18
N ARG A 71 -2.30 6.06 -14.17
CA ARG A 71 -0.97 6.71 -14.35
C ARG A 71 0.07 5.80 -14.98
N LEU A 72 -0.17 4.49 -15.03
CA LEU A 72 0.70 3.49 -15.66
C LEU A 72 0.42 3.31 -17.17
N THR A 73 -0.29 4.22 -17.81
CA THR A 73 -0.73 4.13 -19.23
C THR A 73 0.35 4.40 -20.27
N GLY A 74 1.63 4.43 -19.90
CA GLY A 74 2.74 4.43 -20.88
C GLY A 74 3.09 5.77 -21.52
N SER A 75 2.53 6.89 -21.03
CA SER A 75 2.85 8.24 -21.56
C SER A 75 4.18 8.81 -21.07
N LEU A 76 4.75 8.24 -20.00
CA LEU A 76 5.95 8.74 -19.35
C LEU A 76 7.12 7.75 -19.45
N PRO A 77 8.37 8.23 -19.37
CA PRO A 77 9.54 7.37 -19.27
C PRO A 77 9.44 6.41 -18.07
N PRO A 78 9.98 5.17 -18.17
CA PRO A 78 9.84 4.14 -17.13
C PRO A 78 10.21 4.59 -15.72
N LEU A 79 11.32 5.31 -15.54
CA LEU A 79 11.77 5.80 -14.24
C LEU A 79 10.81 6.84 -13.65
N GLU A 80 10.28 7.71 -14.48
CA GLU A 80 9.30 8.72 -14.06
C GLU A 80 7.97 8.07 -13.68
N THR A 81 7.54 7.07 -14.44
CA THR A 81 6.36 6.25 -14.14
C THR A 81 6.51 5.59 -12.76
N LEU A 82 7.65 4.95 -12.47
CA LEU A 82 7.92 4.34 -11.17
C LEU A 82 7.94 5.37 -10.02
N ALA A 83 8.52 6.54 -10.25
CA ALA A 83 8.48 7.64 -9.28
C ALA A 83 7.04 8.07 -8.96
N GLN A 84 6.18 8.18 -9.97
CA GLN A 84 4.76 8.52 -9.78
C GLN A 84 3.98 7.43 -9.03
N VAL A 85 4.28 6.15 -9.29
CA VAL A 85 3.70 5.03 -8.53
C VAL A 85 4.05 5.14 -7.05
N LEU A 86 5.32 5.35 -6.72
CA LEU A 86 5.76 5.48 -5.32
C LEU A 86 5.13 6.68 -4.62
N ARG A 87 5.06 7.84 -5.29
CA ARG A 87 4.38 9.03 -4.76
C ARG A 87 2.87 8.81 -4.63
N GLY A 88 2.24 8.11 -5.58
CA GLY A 88 0.83 7.75 -5.53
C GLY A 88 0.51 6.86 -4.33
N TYR A 89 1.33 5.83 -4.11
CA TYR A 89 1.21 4.96 -2.94
C TYR A 89 1.35 5.74 -1.62
N ALA A 90 2.33 6.62 -1.53
CA ALA A 90 2.53 7.46 -0.34
C ALA A 90 1.33 8.39 -0.08
N ARG A 91 0.78 9.02 -1.12
CA ARG A 91 -0.45 9.84 -0.98
C ARG A 91 -1.63 9.03 -0.49
N LEU A 92 -1.84 7.83 -1.01
CA LEU A 92 -2.88 6.91 -0.53
C LEU A 92 -2.73 6.64 0.97
N MET A 93 -1.56 6.22 1.40
CA MET A 93 -1.31 5.86 2.79
C MET A 93 -1.42 7.07 3.73
N HIS A 94 -0.98 8.24 3.29
CA HIS A 94 -1.08 9.48 4.07
C HIS A 94 -2.51 10.01 4.13
N GLY A 95 -3.26 9.92 3.03
CA GLY A 95 -4.66 10.37 2.93
C GLY A 95 -5.67 9.43 3.59
N ALA A 96 -5.26 8.22 3.97
CA ALA A 96 -6.12 7.23 4.61
C ALA A 96 -5.46 6.70 5.92
N PRO A 97 -5.46 7.46 7.03
CA PRO A 97 -4.68 7.18 8.23
C PRO A 97 -5.04 5.84 8.92
N ASN A 98 -6.22 5.32 8.66
CA ASN A 98 -6.65 4.01 9.18
C ASN A 98 -6.15 2.84 8.30
N LEU A 99 -5.88 3.06 7.02
CA LEU A 99 -5.49 1.99 6.09
C LEU A 99 -4.20 1.28 6.49
N PRO A 100 -3.10 1.96 6.87
CA PRO A 100 -1.90 1.28 7.34
C PRO A 100 -2.14 0.39 8.56
N ARG A 101 -3.01 0.84 9.49
CA ARG A 101 -3.38 0.05 10.68
C ARG A 101 -4.23 -1.16 10.33
N LEU A 102 -5.20 -0.99 9.41
CA LEU A 102 -6.01 -2.10 8.89
C LEU A 102 -5.12 -3.17 8.25
N LEU A 103 -4.19 -2.77 7.38
CA LEU A 103 -3.25 -3.70 6.73
C LEU A 103 -2.34 -4.38 7.75
N ALA A 104 -1.79 -3.64 8.73
CA ALA A 104 -0.97 -4.22 9.77
C ALA A 104 -1.71 -5.31 10.56
N ARG A 105 -2.97 -5.06 10.93
CA ARG A 105 -3.81 -6.04 11.65
C ARG A 105 -4.16 -7.23 10.77
N GLU A 106 -4.50 -7.01 9.54
CA GLU A 106 -4.85 -8.08 8.61
C GLU A 106 -3.69 -9.07 8.45
N PHE A 107 -2.45 -8.56 8.30
CA PHE A 107 -1.27 -9.41 8.23
C PHE A 107 -0.95 -10.11 9.56
N ALA A 108 -1.19 -9.46 10.70
CA ALA A 108 -0.87 -10.00 12.02
C ALA A 108 -1.92 -10.99 12.53
N ASP A 109 -3.21 -10.65 12.41
CA ASP A 109 -4.30 -11.36 13.08
C ASP A 109 -4.86 -12.51 12.23
N HIS A 110 -4.83 -12.39 10.91
CA HIS A 110 -5.52 -13.29 9.98
C HIS A 110 -4.64 -13.79 8.84
N GLN A 111 -3.32 -13.60 8.88
CA GLN A 111 -2.42 -13.94 7.76
C GLN A 111 -2.92 -13.37 6.41
N ALA A 112 -3.63 -12.24 6.47
CA ALA A 112 -4.30 -11.58 5.35
C ALA A 112 -5.47 -12.37 4.73
N GLU A 113 -6.08 -13.32 5.44
CA GLU A 113 -7.12 -14.23 4.92
C GLU A 113 -8.31 -13.48 4.31
N HIS A 114 -8.78 -12.40 4.97
CA HIS A 114 -9.92 -11.59 4.48
C HIS A 114 -9.50 -10.60 3.40
N ALA A 115 -8.28 -10.06 3.45
CA ALA A 115 -7.79 -9.09 2.48
C ALA A 115 -7.13 -9.75 1.26
N LEU A 116 -6.58 -10.97 1.39
CA LEU A 116 -5.84 -11.65 0.32
C LEU A 116 -6.62 -11.80 -0.99
N PRO A 117 -7.90 -12.24 -1.01
CA PRO A 117 -8.62 -12.37 -2.27
C PRO A 117 -8.70 -11.05 -3.02
N MET A 118 -8.99 -9.97 -2.31
CA MET A 118 -9.11 -8.63 -2.86
C MET A 118 -7.75 -8.00 -3.17
N ILE A 119 -6.76 -8.17 -2.30
CA ILE A 119 -5.38 -7.74 -2.59
C ILE A 119 -4.87 -8.47 -3.84
N ARG A 120 -5.19 -9.73 -4.03
CA ARG A 120 -4.83 -10.48 -5.26
C ARG A 120 -5.52 -9.91 -6.49
N GLU A 121 -6.79 -9.60 -6.41
CA GLU A 121 -7.57 -9.05 -7.53
C GLU A 121 -7.10 -7.63 -7.89
N ILE A 122 -6.99 -6.74 -6.91
CA ILE A 122 -6.62 -5.33 -7.08
C ILE A 122 -5.12 -5.20 -7.39
N SER A 123 -4.26 -5.93 -6.68
CA SER A 123 -2.82 -5.76 -6.81
C SER A 123 -2.19 -6.62 -7.90
N ALA A 124 -2.82 -7.73 -8.33
CA ALA A 124 -2.26 -8.54 -9.41
C ALA A 124 -2.12 -7.73 -10.70
N GLY A 125 -3.16 -6.97 -11.08
CA GLY A 125 -3.10 -6.11 -12.25
C GLY A 125 -2.12 -4.95 -12.11
N LEU A 126 -2.09 -4.27 -10.97
CA LEU A 126 -1.17 -3.17 -10.69
C LEU A 126 0.28 -3.65 -10.58
N PHE A 127 0.51 -4.75 -9.87
CA PHE A 127 1.82 -5.37 -9.73
C PHE A 127 2.40 -5.78 -11.09
N GLN A 128 1.58 -6.41 -11.93
CA GLN A 128 2.00 -6.80 -13.28
C GLN A 128 2.37 -5.59 -14.12
N LYS A 129 1.58 -4.51 -14.09
CA LYS A 129 1.90 -3.25 -14.78
C LYS A 129 3.22 -2.64 -14.31
N ILE A 130 3.51 -2.66 -13.01
CA ILE A 130 4.81 -2.19 -12.49
C ILE A 130 5.95 -3.06 -13.04
N CYS A 131 5.80 -4.37 -13.06
CA CYS A 131 6.78 -5.27 -13.66
C CYS A 131 6.99 -4.99 -15.16
N ASP A 132 5.92 -4.66 -15.89
CA ASP A 132 6.01 -4.35 -17.33
C ASP A 132 6.74 -3.02 -17.57
N VAL A 133 6.52 -2.00 -16.73
CA VAL A 133 7.28 -0.74 -16.78
C VAL A 133 8.77 -0.99 -16.52
N ILE A 134 9.10 -1.86 -15.55
CA ILE A 134 10.51 -2.21 -15.27
C ILE A 134 11.12 -2.92 -16.48
N ARG A 135 10.44 -3.90 -17.08
CA ARG A 135 10.91 -4.61 -18.28
C ARG A 135 11.10 -3.64 -19.46
N ALA A 136 10.17 -2.74 -19.67
CA ALA A 136 10.29 -1.70 -20.72
C ALA A 136 11.52 -0.83 -20.48
N GLY A 137 11.78 -0.42 -19.24
CA GLY A 137 12.97 0.34 -18.87
C GLY A 137 14.27 -0.45 -19.09
N GLN A 138 14.28 -1.75 -18.80
CA GLN A 138 15.42 -2.64 -19.06
C GLN A 138 15.69 -2.80 -20.55
N SER A 139 14.65 -3.03 -21.34
CA SER A 139 14.76 -3.16 -22.80
C SER A 139 15.22 -1.85 -23.45
N GLY A 140 14.80 -0.70 -22.90
CA GLY A 140 15.22 0.63 -23.36
C GLY A 140 16.54 1.14 -22.76
N GLY A 141 17.21 0.35 -21.90
CA GLY A 141 18.49 0.71 -21.29
C GLY A 141 18.42 1.77 -20.19
N SER A 142 17.25 2.25 -19.80
CA SER A 142 17.06 3.22 -18.70
C SER A 142 17.07 2.58 -17.32
N ILE A 143 16.82 1.28 -17.24
CA ILE A 143 16.90 0.47 -16.03
C ILE A 143 17.91 -0.66 -16.28
N ARG A 144 18.75 -0.95 -15.29
CA ARG A 144 19.75 -2.04 -15.37
C ARG A 144 19.08 -3.40 -15.56
N GLY A 145 19.66 -4.22 -16.47
CA GLY A 145 19.06 -5.49 -16.90
C GLY A 145 19.29 -6.68 -15.97
N ASP A 146 20.14 -6.54 -14.95
CA ASP A 146 20.48 -7.63 -14.01
C ASP A 146 19.51 -7.78 -12.83
N LEU A 147 18.53 -6.88 -12.70
CA LEU A 147 17.52 -6.92 -11.66
C LEU A 147 16.32 -7.77 -12.10
N ASP A 148 15.83 -8.64 -11.23
CA ASP A 148 14.55 -9.32 -11.47
C ASP A 148 13.39 -8.31 -11.33
N PRO A 149 12.54 -8.14 -12.37
CA PRO A 149 11.45 -7.16 -12.33
C PRO A 149 10.45 -7.38 -11.19
N ARG A 150 10.20 -8.62 -10.80
CA ARG A 150 9.23 -8.96 -9.74
C ARG A 150 9.79 -8.60 -8.36
N PHE A 151 11.04 -8.97 -8.09
CA PHE A 151 11.69 -8.60 -6.83
C PHE A 151 11.92 -7.10 -6.72
N THR A 152 12.22 -6.44 -7.85
CA THR A 152 12.33 -4.99 -7.92
C THR A 152 11.00 -4.31 -7.59
N ALA A 153 9.90 -4.77 -8.18
CA ALA A 153 8.57 -4.24 -7.88
C ALA A 153 8.21 -4.41 -6.39
N VAL A 154 8.47 -5.58 -5.80
CA VAL A 154 8.28 -5.81 -4.35
C VAL A 154 9.13 -4.84 -3.53
N SER A 155 10.42 -4.67 -3.86
CA SER A 155 11.34 -3.79 -3.12
C SER A 155 10.89 -2.32 -3.16
N LEU A 156 10.42 -1.85 -4.32
CA LEU A 156 9.91 -0.50 -4.50
C LEU A 156 8.67 -0.22 -3.63
N VAL A 157 7.72 -1.16 -3.59
CA VAL A 157 6.47 -0.97 -2.84
C VAL A 157 6.69 -1.19 -1.34
N SER A 158 7.46 -2.20 -0.95
CA SER A 158 7.60 -2.57 0.46
C SER A 158 8.29 -1.51 1.31
N GLN A 159 9.23 -0.73 0.78
CA GLN A 159 9.85 0.36 1.54
C GLN A 159 8.82 1.45 1.92
N MET A 160 7.89 1.76 1.01
CA MET A 160 6.80 2.69 1.29
C MET A 160 5.80 2.08 2.27
N ALA A 161 5.40 0.82 2.03
CA ALA A 161 4.47 0.11 2.89
C ALA A 161 5.00 0.04 4.34
N TRP A 162 6.26 -0.34 4.53
CA TRP A 162 6.89 -0.42 5.84
C TRP A 162 6.87 0.91 6.58
N PHE A 163 7.21 2.01 5.91
CA PHE A 163 7.23 3.34 6.53
C PHE A 163 5.89 3.71 7.16
N PHE A 164 4.78 3.43 6.46
CA PHE A 164 3.43 3.77 6.94
C PHE A 164 2.86 2.72 7.90
N VAL A 165 3.05 1.44 7.62
CA VAL A 165 2.52 0.34 8.44
C VAL A 165 3.24 0.27 9.79
N ALA A 166 4.56 0.44 9.81
CA ALA A 166 5.37 0.45 11.02
C ALA A 166 5.58 1.86 11.61
N GLN A 167 4.71 2.81 11.28
CA GLN A 167 4.85 4.22 11.66
C GLN A 167 5.21 4.46 13.14
N PRO A 168 4.62 3.77 14.15
CA PRO A 168 5.00 3.97 15.54
C PRO A 168 6.47 3.63 15.83
N ALA A 169 7.00 2.58 15.17
CA ALA A 169 8.40 2.19 15.29
C ALA A 169 9.30 3.17 14.53
N VAL A 170 8.96 3.49 13.29
CA VAL A 170 9.69 4.45 12.44
C VAL A 170 9.77 5.82 13.09
N SER A 171 8.69 6.30 13.71
CA SER A 171 8.67 7.58 14.43
C SER A 171 9.71 7.61 15.54
N ARG A 172 9.76 6.59 16.39
CA ARG A 172 10.74 6.45 17.47
C ARG A 172 12.18 6.34 16.94
N MET A 173 12.39 5.55 15.87
CA MET A 173 13.71 5.45 15.24
C MET A 173 14.22 6.79 14.69
N LEU A 174 13.32 7.65 14.25
CA LEU A 174 13.62 9.00 13.75
C LEU A 174 13.65 10.07 14.86
N GLY A 175 13.44 9.69 16.12
CA GLY A 175 13.46 10.60 17.27
C GLY A 175 12.21 11.48 17.42
N TYR A 176 11.06 11.04 16.88
CA TYR A 176 9.78 11.74 17.05
C TYR A 176 8.92 11.10 18.14
N GLU A 177 8.27 11.93 18.93
CA GLU A 177 7.19 11.51 19.81
C GLU A 177 5.85 11.55 19.05
N GLY A 178 5.15 10.40 19.00
CA GLY A 178 3.87 10.28 18.28
C GLY A 178 4.01 10.02 16.79
N VAL A 179 3.30 10.77 15.97
CA VAL A 179 3.23 10.60 14.51
C VAL A 179 4.33 11.40 13.81
N VAL A 180 4.95 10.84 12.78
CA VAL A 180 5.92 11.56 11.95
C VAL A 180 5.24 12.80 11.33
N PRO A 181 5.80 14.02 11.50
CA PRO A 181 5.21 15.23 10.94
C PRO A 181 5.09 15.17 9.41
N ALA A 182 4.00 15.71 8.85
CA ALA A 182 3.70 15.66 7.41
C ALA A 182 4.87 16.09 6.51
N ALA A 183 5.51 17.22 6.84
CA ALA A 183 6.68 17.70 6.10
C ALA A 183 7.87 16.69 6.11
N ARG A 184 7.96 15.84 7.14
CA ARG A 184 8.97 14.78 7.23
C ARG A 184 8.58 13.55 6.42
N VAL A 185 7.28 13.26 6.36
CA VAL A 185 6.75 12.21 5.46
C VAL A 185 7.06 12.56 4.00
N GLU A 186 6.82 13.79 3.57
CA GLU A 186 7.16 14.26 2.22
C GLU A 186 8.67 14.12 1.92
N ARG A 187 9.52 14.55 2.85
CA ARG A 187 10.98 14.38 2.72
C ARG A 187 11.40 12.92 2.63
N TYR A 188 10.76 12.03 3.39
CA TYR A 188 11.01 10.59 3.28
C TYR A 188 10.59 10.07 1.91
N VAL A 189 9.42 10.44 1.41
CA VAL A 189 8.93 10.01 0.09
C VAL A 189 9.89 10.44 -1.01
N ASP A 190 10.35 11.70 -1.00
CA ASP A 190 11.34 12.18 -1.96
C ASP A 190 12.69 11.48 -1.84
N HIS A 191 13.12 11.18 -0.61
CA HIS A 191 14.32 10.39 -0.37
C HIS A 191 14.18 8.97 -0.95
N ALA A 192 13.08 8.28 -0.62
CA ALA A 192 12.85 6.91 -1.05
C ALA A 192 12.72 6.79 -2.57
N VAL A 193 12.07 7.77 -3.23
CA VAL A 193 12.02 7.84 -4.70
C VAL A 193 13.43 7.98 -5.27
N ARG A 194 14.22 8.96 -4.82
CA ARG A 194 15.60 9.17 -5.32
C ARG A 194 16.49 7.96 -5.07
N PHE A 195 16.42 7.38 -3.87
CA PHE A 195 17.16 6.17 -3.50
C PHE A 195 16.83 5.00 -4.44
N SER A 196 15.55 4.77 -4.68
CA SER A 196 15.07 3.71 -5.56
C SER A 196 15.53 3.91 -7.01
N LEU A 197 15.36 5.12 -7.56
CA LEU A 197 15.74 5.41 -8.93
C LEU A 197 17.26 5.30 -9.13
N ALA A 198 18.05 5.74 -8.14
CA ALA A 198 19.51 5.57 -8.19
C ALA A 198 19.90 4.08 -8.24
N ALA A 199 19.25 3.23 -7.43
CA ALA A 199 19.50 1.79 -7.44
C ALA A 199 19.15 1.11 -8.78
N LEU A 200 18.14 1.63 -9.49
CA LEU A 200 17.72 1.11 -10.80
C LEU A 200 18.66 1.52 -11.95
N THR A 201 19.39 2.62 -11.80
CA THR A 201 20.26 3.17 -12.84
C THR A 201 21.74 2.93 -12.60
N SER A 202 22.16 2.64 -11.36
CA SER A 202 23.56 2.39 -11.02
C SER A 202 24.09 1.11 -11.68
N ALA A 203 25.38 1.10 -12.02
CA ALA A 203 26.05 -0.11 -12.50
C ALA A 203 25.89 -1.26 -11.49
N PRO A 204 25.78 -2.53 -11.96
CA PRO A 204 25.67 -3.68 -11.07
C PRO A 204 26.85 -3.73 -10.11
N ALA A 205 26.58 -4.01 -8.83
CA ALA A 205 27.64 -4.28 -7.87
C ALA A 205 28.47 -5.50 -8.32
N PRO A 206 29.80 -5.50 -8.14
CA PRO A 206 30.63 -6.65 -8.47
C PRO A 206 30.10 -7.89 -7.76
N SER A 207 29.86 -8.97 -8.52
CA SER A 207 29.29 -10.20 -7.96
C SER A 207 30.28 -10.80 -6.96
N ALA A 208 29.79 -11.23 -5.79
CA ALA A 208 30.60 -11.88 -4.75
C ALA A 208 31.37 -13.14 -5.27
N LYS A 209 30.99 -13.70 -6.42
CA LYS A 209 31.71 -14.80 -7.08
C LYS A 209 33.04 -14.36 -7.74
N ALA A 210 33.15 -13.09 -8.15
CA ALA A 210 34.40 -12.57 -8.74
C ALA A 210 35.51 -12.35 -7.71
N THR A 211 35.15 -12.06 -6.46
CA THR A 211 36.12 -11.81 -5.38
C THR A 211 36.79 -13.10 -4.89
N ARG A 212 36.16 -14.26 -4.97
CA ARG A 212 36.75 -15.56 -4.58
C ARG A 212 37.82 -16.06 -5.55
N LYS A 213 37.85 -15.62 -6.80
CA LYS A 213 38.86 -16.03 -7.78
C LYS A 213 40.17 -15.24 -7.68
N ARG A 214 40.19 -14.05 -7.05
CA ARG A 214 41.38 -13.23 -6.86
C ARG A 214 42.20 -13.54 -5.60
N VAL A 215 41.67 -14.34 -4.68
CA VAL A 215 42.37 -14.71 -3.42
C VAL A 215 43.05 -16.09 -3.53
N ARG A 216 42.98 -16.75 -4.68
CA ARG A 216 43.59 -18.08 -4.92
C ARG A 216 44.62 -18.11 -6.06
N SER A 217 45.20 -16.96 -6.42
CA SER A 217 46.38 -16.89 -7.33
C SER A 217 47.56 -16.21 -6.64
#